data_9d9e78134b0028c40fa14621d01db146
#
_entry.id   9d9e78134b0028c40fa14621d01db146
#
_cell.length_a   1.000
_cell.length_b   1.000
_cell.length_c   1.000
_cell.angle_alpha   90.00
_cell.angle_beta   90.00
_cell.angle_gamma   90.00
#
_symmetry.space_group_name_H-M   'P 1'
#
loop_
_entity.id
_entity.type
_entity.pdbx_description
1 polymer ?
#
loop_
_entity_poly.entity_id
_entity_poly.type
_entity_poly.pdbx_seq_one_letter_code
_entity_poly.pdbx_strand_id
1 'polypeptide(L)'
;MQAARTKILAILFIAIYSISTGAIGQISCKKPVYLTLDTGHMEVAPLIAEVLKRQDVRVTFFAANERTKTGDGSLGHDWAPWWKARAAEGHAFASHTFDHVYWRTDLPGDPVRFRMRPSAGAMEGQASTWTAAQYCKQIDQATHRLQEITGEKPLPLFRAPGGKTSPKLLAAAKACGYAHVGWSPAGFLGDELSSEMVSNAALLSKALTNIQSGDILLAHLGIWSRKDPWAPAVLEPLIVGLKAKGFCFQTLRAHPAYTAWIAAHNK
;
A
#
# COMPACT_ATOMS: atom_id res chain seq x y z
N MET A 1 83.20 -3.06 38.79
CA MET A 1 82.10 -4.02 38.62
C MET A 1 80.93 -3.31 38.01
N GLN A 2 80.79 -3.41 36.66
CA GLN A 2 79.73 -2.78 35.86
C GLN A 2 78.70 -3.84 35.49
N ALA A 3 77.45 -3.63 35.92
CA ALA A 3 76.34 -4.51 35.58
C ALA A 3 75.68 -4.08 34.26
N ALA A 4 75.74 -4.94 33.26
CA ALA A 4 75.06 -4.77 31.98
C ALA A 4 73.53 -4.99 32.14
N ARG A 5 72.74 -3.97 31.76
CA ARG A 5 71.27 -4.07 31.69
C ARG A 5 70.88 -4.45 30.26
N THR A 6 70.43 -5.69 30.10
CA THR A 6 69.83 -6.20 28.85
C THR A 6 68.40 -5.67 28.72
N LYS A 7 68.10 -4.89 27.67
CA LYS A 7 66.73 -4.45 27.33
C LYS A 7 66.10 -5.50 26.40
N ILE A 8 65.04 -6.12 26.91
CA ILE A 8 64.19 -7.03 26.10
C ILE A 8 63.17 -6.16 25.40
N LEU A 9 63.21 -6.15 24.04
CA LEU A 9 62.26 -5.46 23.21
C LEU A 9 61.10 -6.43 22.89
N ALA A 10 59.95 -6.23 23.48
CA ALA A 10 58.74 -7.02 23.18
C ALA A 10 58.10 -6.46 21.89
N ILE A 11 58.15 -7.24 20.83
CA ILE A 11 57.43 -6.93 19.56
C ILE A 11 56.00 -7.43 19.69
N LEU A 12 55.05 -6.49 19.73
CA LEU A 12 53.62 -6.75 19.79
C LEU A 12 53.15 -6.95 18.33
N PHE A 13 52.83 -8.20 17.94
CA PHE A 13 52.16 -8.50 16.65
C PHE A 13 50.68 -8.18 16.81
N ILE A 14 50.23 -7.08 16.22
CA ILE A 14 48.80 -6.81 16.04
C ILE A 14 48.33 -7.55 14.81
N ALA A 15 47.56 -8.64 15.00
CA ALA A 15 46.88 -9.33 13.91
C ALA A 15 45.63 -8.50 13.52
N ILE A 16 45.72 -7.86 12.35
CA ILE A 16 44.59 -7.15 11.75
C ILE A 16 43.66 -8.21 11.10
N TYR A 17 42.57 -8.55 11.80
CA TYR A 17 41.50 -9.35 11.20
C TYR A 17 40.71 -8.44 10.25
N SER A 18 40.91 -8.60 8.95
CA SER A 18 40.06 -8.00 7.92
C SER A 18 38.72 -8.70 7.93
N ILE A 19 37.70 -8.08 8.52
CA ILE A 19 36.33 -8.51 8.40
C ILE A 19 35.87 -8.17 6.97
N SER A 20 35.89 -9.13 6.07
CA SER A 20 35.21 -9.02 4.77
C SER A 20 33.71 -8.91 5.02
N THR A 21 33.17 -7.70 5.02
CA THR A 21 31.74 -7.47 4.87
C THR A 21 31.33 -7.93 3.48
N GLY A 22 30.92 -9.20 3.38
CA GLY A 22 30.29 -9.70 2.17
C GLY A 22 29.11 -8.80 1.83
N ALA A 23 29.20 -8.05 0.75
CA ALA A 23 28.04 -7.35 0.18
C ALA A 23 27.01 -8.44 -0.13
N ILE A 24 25.95 -8.50 0.68
CA ILE A 24 24.77 -9.30 0.36
C ILE A 24 24.23 -8.66 -0.92
N GLY A 25 24.55 -9.27 -2.05
CA GLY A 25 24.06 -8.83 -3.35
C GLY A 25 22.56 -8.76 -3.30
N GLN A 26 22.02 -7.56 -3.40
CA GLN A 26 20.58 -7.33 -3.46
C GLN A 26 20.08 -8.11 -4.68
N ILE A 27 19.37 -9.24 -4.44
CA ILE A 27 18.81 -10.06 -5.51
C ILE A 27 17.92 -9.14 -6.34
N SER A 28 18.35 -8.83 -7.57
CA SER A 28 17.60 -7.94 -8.44
C SER A 28 16.25 -8.58 -8.76
N CYS A 29 15.17 -7.91 -8.41
CA CYS A 29 13.81 -8.37 -8.69
C CYS A 29 13.56 -8.32 -10.21
N LYS A 30 13.57 -9.47 -10.88
CA LYS A 30 13.39 -9.58 -12.33
C LYS A 30 11.92 -9.66 -12.77
N LYS A 31 11.03 -10.10 -11.88
CA LYS A 31 9.59 -10.22 -12.13
C LYS A 31 8.81 -9.52 -11.01
N PRO A 32 8.85 -8.18 -10.93
CA PRO A 32 8.15 -7.45 -9.87
C PRO A 32 6.63 -7.59 -10.04
N VAL A 33 5.93 -7.69 -8.89
CA VAL A 33 4.49 -7.44 -8.77
C VAL A 33 4.26 -6.49 -7.61
N TYR A 34 3.19 -5.72 -7.67
CA TYR A 34 2.91 -4.64 -6.74
C TYR A 34 1.58 -4.93 -6.05
N LEU A 35 1.64 -5.67 -4.94
CA LEU A 35 0.45 -5.91 -4.14
C LEU A 35 0.03 -4.62 -3.43
N THR A 36 -1.21 -4.25 -3.62
CA THR A 36 -1.82 -3.08 -2.97
C THR A 36 -3.07 -3.50 -2.21
N LEU A 37 -3.29 -2.86 -1.07
CA LEU A 37 -4.41 -3.15 -0.19
C LEU A 37 -5.14 -1.85 0.12
N ASP A 38 -6.42 -1.80 -0.25
CA ASP A 38 -7.30 -0.71 0.13
C ASP A 38 -7.89 -0.99 1.52
N THR A 39 -8.28 0.04 2.25
CA THR A 39 -9.04 -0.11 3.49
C THR A 39 -10.35 -0.86 3.27
N GLY A 40 -11.10 -1.05 4.28
CA GLY A 40 -12.39 -1.70 4.36
C GLY A 40 -12.77 -1.84 5.83
N HIS A 41 -13.49 -2.89 6.21
CA HIS A 41 -13.92 -3.08 7.61
C HIS A 41 -12.81 -3.52 8.58
N MET A 42 -11.59 -3.70 8.13
CA MET A 42 -10.35 -3.97 8.88
C MET A 42 -10.28 -5.30 9.66
N GLU A 43 -11.33 -6.11 9.70
CA GLU A 43 -11.36 -7.34 10.52
C GLU A 43 -10.24 -8.32 10.19
N VAL A 44 -9.86 -8.42 8.91
CA VAL A 44 -8.78 -9.33 8.46
C VAL A 44 -7.40 -8.65 8.41
N ALA A 45 -7.32 -7.37 8.75
CA ALA A 45 -6.06 -6.63 8.71
C ALA A 45 -4.95 -7.24 9.58
N PRO A 46 -5.22 -7.72 10.82
CA PRO A 46 -4.20 -8.41 11.62
C PRO A 46 -3.68 -9.68 10.93
N LEU A 47 -4.56 -10.51 10.37
CA LEU A 47 -4.19 -11.74 9.67
C LEU A 47 -3.36 -11.45 8.41
N ILE A 48 -3.74 -10.41 7.65
CA ILE A 48 -2.96 -9.94 6.49
C ILE A 48 -1.56 -9.52 6.93
N ALA A 49 -1.45 -8.75 8.01
CA ALA A 49 -0.16 -8.31 8.54
C ALA A 49 0.76 -9.48 8.92
N GLU A 50 0.21 -10.50 9.57
CA GLU A 50 0.97 -11.71 9.92
C GLU A 50 1.48 -12.46 8.68
N VAL A 51 0.66 -12.60 7.65
CA VAL A 51 1.05 -13.21 6.38
C VAL A 51 2.15 -12.40 5.71
N LEU A 52 1.99 -11.08 5.58
CA LEU A 52 2.98 -10.21 4.95
C LEU A 52 4.34 -10.28 5.67
N LYS A 53 4.33 -10.25 7.00
CA LYS A 53 5.52 -10.37 7.84
C LYS A 53 6.18 -11.73 7.66
N ARG A 54 5.43 -12.84 7.80
CA ARG A 54 5.94 -14.21 7.66
C ARG A 54 6.51 -14.47 6.28
N GLN A 55 5.91 -13.89 5.25
CA GLN A 55 6.34 -14.01 3.87
C GLN A 55 7.37 -12.96 3.44
N ASP A 56 7.83 -12.07 4.31
CA ASP A 56 8.72 -10.92 3.98
C ASP A 56 8.26 -10.19 2.72
N VAL A 57 7.00 -9.75 2.71
CA VAL A 57 6.38 -9.03 1.59
C VAL A 57 6.01 -7.62 2.04
N ARG A 58 6.46 -6.62 1.28
CA ARG A 58 6.09 -5.23 1.47
C ARG A 58 5.07 -4.82 0.43
N VAL A 59 4.05 -4.09 0.85
CA VAL A 59 2.91 -3.68 0.02
C VAL A 59 2.71 -2.17 0.08
N THR A 60 1.83 -1.65 -0.77
CA THR A 60 1.33 -0.28 -0.65
C THR A 60 -0.13 -0.31 -0.19
N PHE A 61 -0.41 0.39 0.91
CA PHE A 61 -1.77 0.57 1.41
C PHE A 61 -2.37 1.86 0.87
N PHE A 62 -3.61 1.79 0.40
CA PHE A 62 -4.43 2.95 0.07
C PHE A 62 -5.50 3.09 1.16
N ALA A 63 -5.44 4.18 1.94
CA ALA A 63 -6.28 4.28 3.12
C ALA A 63 -7.30 5.41 3.02
N ALA A 64 -8.53 5.07 3.41
CA ALA A 64 -9.64 5.94 3.71
C ALA A 64 -10.04 5.77 5.18
N ASN A 65 -10.82 6.67 5.76
CA ASN A 65 -11.35 6.52 7.12
C ASN A 65 -12.73 5.87 7.10
N GLU A 66 -12.77 4.62 6.71
CA GLU A 66 -14.01 3.85 6.61
C GLU A 66 -14.46 3.28 7.96
N ARG A 67 -15.74 2.95 8.04
CA ARG A 67 -16.29 2.24 9.20
C ARG A 67 -15.67 0.85 9.32
N THR A 68 -15.25 0.50 10.53
CA THR A 68 -14.65 -0.79 10.84
C THR A 68 -15.63 -1.69 11.59
N LYS A 69 -15.36 -3.00 11.67
CA LYS A 69 -16.17 -3.92 12.48
C LYS A 69 -15.95 -3.72 13.97
N THR A 70 -14.77 -3.29 14.37
CA THR A 70 -14.41 -3.03 15.77
C THR A 70 -13.62 -1.74 15.87
N GLY A 71 -13.91 -0.93 16.89
CA GLY A 71 -13.25 0.36 17.10
C GLY A 71 -13.87 1.50 16.29
N ASP A 72 -13.11 2.55 16.15
CA ASP A 72 -13.45 3.74 15.38
C ASP A 72 -13.14 3.57 13.87
N GLY A 73 -13.07 4.63 13.10
CA GLY A 73 -12.73 4.54 11.67
C GLY A 73 -11.36 3.95 11.40
N SER A 74 -11.15 3.37 10.22
CA SER A 74 -9.90 2.69 9.84
C SER A 74 -8.63 3.58 9.91
N LEU A 75 -8.77 4.90 9.86
CA LEU A 75 -7.72 5.88 10.18
C LEU A 75 -7.94 6.54 11.55
N GLY A 76 -8.77 5.96 12.39
CA GLY A 76 -9.05 6.44 13.72
C GLY A 76 -7.95 6.14 14.74
N HIS A 77 -8.27 6.41 16.01
CA HIS A 77 -7.31 6.24 17.10
C HIS A 77 -7.01 4.77 17.38
N ASP A 78 -8.05 3.91 17.33
CA ASP A 78 -7.93 2.50 17.70
C ASP A 78 -7.04 1.72 16.71
N TRP A 79 -7.00 2.13 15.45
CA TRP A 79 -6.17 1.52 14.41
C TRP A 79 -4.78 2.14 14.26
N ALA A 80 -4.49 3.27 14.93
CA ALA A 80 -3.20 3.94 14.83
C ALA A 80 -2.00 3.04 15.19
N PRO A 81 -2.03 2.18 16.23
CA PRO A 81 -0.93 1.26 16.52
C PRO A 81 -0.67 0.26 15.39
N TRP A 82 -1.73 -0.21 14.71
CA TRP A 82 -1.61 -1.12 13.59
C TRP A 82 -0.88 -0.47 12.41
N TRP A 83 -1.24 0.77 12.04
CA TRP A 83 -0.59 1.52 10.97
C TRP A 83 0.88 1.82 11.28
N LYS A 84 1.20 2.21 12.53
CA LYS A 84 2.59 2.42 12.99
C LYS A 84 3.45 1.17 12.80
N ALA A 85 2.91 0.00 13.14
CA ALA A 85 3.62 -1.26 12.95
C ALA A 85 3.87 -1.54 11.45
N ARG A 86 2.92 -1.24 10.58
CA ARG A 86 3.09 -1.39 9.11
C ARG A 86 4.17 -0.45 8.56
N ALA A 87 4.25 0.79 9.09
CA ALA A 87 5.33 1.71 8.73
C ALA A 87 6.71 1.17 9.14
N ALA A 88 6.83 0.69 10.38
CA ALA A 88 8.08 0.09 10.89
C ALA A 88 8.52 -1.14 10.09
N GLU A 89 7.59 -1.86 9.45
CA GLU A 89 7.87 -2.99 8.58
C GLU A 89 8.25 -2.58 7.14
N GLY A 90 8.24 -1.27 6.83
CA GLY A 90 8.67 -0.73 5.52
C GLY A 90 7.61 -0.79 4.43
N HIS A 91 6.34 -0.90 4.80
CA HIS A 91 5.24 -0.73 3.84
C HIS A 91 5.15 0.71 3.35
N ALA A 92 4.49 0.94 2.21
CA ALA A 92 4.20 2.25 1.69
C ALA A 92 2.72 2.61 1.88
N PHE A 93 2.41 3.91 1.93
CA PHE A 93 1.06 4.41 2.15
C PHE A 93 0.67 5.42 1.09
N ALA A 94 -0.61 5.46 0.74
CA ALA A 94 -1.20 6.40 -0.19
C ALA A 94 -2.67 6.66 0.18
N SER A 95 -3.28 7.68 -0.43
CA SER A 95 -4.65 8.08 -0.13
C SER A 95 -5.69 7.25 -0.90
N HIS A 96 -6.79 6.90 -0.21
CA HIS A 96 -8.01 6.37 -0.84
C HIS A 96 -9.19 7.35 -0.71
N THR A 97 -8.90 8.65 -0.57
CA THR A 97 -9.79 9.73 -0.11
C THR A 97 -10.28 9.51 1.32
N PHE A 98 -10.35 10.55 2.15
CA PHE A 98 -10.60 10.37 3.59
C PHE A 98 -11.95 9.73 3.88
N ASP A 99 -13.03 10.25 3.29
CA ASP A 99 -14.39 9.73 3.49
C ASP A 99 -14.79 8.68 2.42
N HIS A 100 -13.82 8.02 1.78
CA HIS A 100 -14.03 7.03 0.73
C HIS A 100 -15.04 7.51 -0.34
N VAL A 101 -14.65 8.57 -1.07
CA VAL A 101 -15.55 9.37 -1.91
C VAL A 101 -15.67 8.83 -3.31
N TYR A 102 -16.82 8.26 -3.66
CA TYR A 102 -17.13 7.83 -5.01
C TYR A 102 -17.42 9.02 -5.92
N TRP A 103 -16.67 9.13 -7.04
CA TRP A 103 -17.07 9.94 -8.18
C TRP A 103 -18.27 9.31 -8.89
N ARG A 104 -19.24 10.12 -9.31
CA ARG A 104 -20.44 9.68 -10.02
C ARG A 104 -20.48 10.20 -11.45
N THR A 105 -20.26 11.50 -11.65
CA THR A 105 -20.23 12.14 -12.97
C THR A 105 -19.58 13.52 -12.87
N ASP A 106 -19.05 13.96 -14.02
CA ASP A 106 -18.66 15.35 -14.21
C ASP A 106 -19.90 16.21 -14.43
N LEU A 107 -19.89 17.41 -13.88
CA LEU A 107 -20.96 18.39 -14.09
C LEU A 107 -20.52 19.44 -15.14
N PRO A 108 -21.46 19.98 -15.94
CA PRO A 108 -21.13 21.01 -16.90
C PRO A 108 -20.72 22.32 -16.21
N GLY A 109 -20.02 23.17 -16.94
CA GLY A 109 -19.59 24.50 -16.52
C GLY A 109 -18.10 24.61 -16.19
N ASP A 110 -17.66 25.84 -16.02
CA ASP A 110 -16.34 26.25 -15.59
C ASP A 110 -16.50 27.16 -14.36
N PRO A 111 -15.82 26.91 -13.22
CA PRO A 111 -14.87 25.80 -13.00
C PRO A 111 -15.53 24.41 -12.94
N VAL A 112 -14.70 23.39 -13.23
CA VAL A 112 -15.11 21.98 -13.17
C VAL A 112 -15.67 21.59 -11.81
N ARG A 113 -16.82 20.90 -11.80
CA ARG A 113 -17.48 20.33 -10.62
C ARG A 113 -17.82 18.86 -10.88
N PHE A 114 -18.04 18.14 -9.79
CA PHE A 114 -18.29 16.69 -9.82
C PHE A 114 -19.50 16.33 -8.96
N ARG A 115 -20.29 15.37 -9.38
CA ARG A 115 -21.24 14.71 -8.50
C ARG A 115 -20.50 13.63 -7.72
N MET A 116 -20.46 13.76 -6.40
CA MET A 116 -19.74 12.88 -5.49
C MET A 116 -20.69 12.23 -4.49
N ARG A 117 -20.31 11.03 -3.99
CA ARG A 117 -21.03 10.33 -2.94
C ARG A 117 -20.03 9.63 -2.00
N PRO A 118 -19.73 10.20 -0.82
CA PRO A 118 -18.95 9.52 0.20
C PRO A 118 -19.64 8.26 0.70
N SER A 119 -18.88 7.23 1.08
CA SER A 119 -19.40 6.05 1.77
C SER A 119 -18.97 5.98 3.24
N ALA A 120 -18.31 7.04 3.72
CA ALA A 120 -17.95 7.22 5.12
C ALA A 120 -18.07 8.70 5.50
N GLY A 121 -17.91 9.00 6.80
CA GLY A 121 -17.92 10.37 7.32
C GLY A 121 -19.31 11.00 7.41
N ALA A 122 -19.32 12.32 7.69
CA ALA A 122 -20.57 13.06 7.96
C ALA A 122 -21.54 13.09 6.76
N MET A 123 -21.03 12.92 5.54
CA MET A 123 -21.83 12.94 4.31
C MET A 123 -22.06 11.54 3.73
N GLU A 124 -21.90 10.50 4.54
CA GLU A 124 -22.10 9.12 4.12
C GLU A 124 -23.43 8.92 3.38
N GLY A 125 -23.35 8.30 2.20
CA GLY A 125 -24.52 7.99 1.38
C GLY A 125 -25.17 9.17 0.65
N GLN A 126 -24.78 10.42 0.94
CA GLN A 126 -25.37 11.60 0.35
C GLN A 126 -24.63 12.01 -0.93
N ALA A 127 -25.37 12.12 -2.03
CA ALA A 127 -24.79 12.60 -3.28
C ALA A 127 -24.85 14.15 -3.32
N SER A 128 -23.71 14.80 -3.49
CA SER A 128 -23.57 16.26 -3.50
C SER A 128 -22.64 16.75 -4.61
N THR A 129 -22.68 18.04 -4.87
CA THR A 129 -21.82 18.69 -5.88
C THR A 129 -20.55 19.22 -5.21
N TRP A 130 -19.41 18.82 -5.73
CA TRP A 130 -18.09 19.21 -5.20
C TRP A 130 -17.25 19.92 -6.26
N THR A 131 -16.43 20.83 -5.81
CA THR A 131 -15.34 21.42 -6.59
C THR A 131 -14.13 20.51 -6.63
N ALA A 132 -13.21 20.76 -7.56
CA ALA A 132 -11.91 20.09 -7.59
C ALA A 132 -11.16 20.25 -6.25
N ALA A 133 -11.17 21.46 -5.66
CA ALA A 133 -10.52 21.73 -4.38
C ALA A 133 -11.09 20.89 -3.23
N GLN A 134 -12.41 20.68 -3.18
CA GLN A 134 -13.03 19.81 -2.17
C GLN A 134 -12.62 18.35 -2.33
N TYR A 135 -12.50 17.88 -3.56
CA TYR A 135 -11.99 16.51 -3.80
C TYR A 135 -10.52 16.38 -3.42
N CYS A 136 -9.68 17.35 -3.78
CA CYS A 136 -8.29 17.41 -3.36
C CYS A 136 -8.12 17.37 -1.84
N LYS A 137 -8.96 18.14 -1.12
CA LYS A 137 -8.95 18.14 0.35
C LYS A 137 -9.17 16.75 0.94
N GLN A 138 -10.00 15.91 0.30
CA GLN A 138 -10.22 14.53 0.72
C GLN A 138 -8.98 13.64 0.52
N ILE A 139 -8.24 13.87 -0.57
CA ILE A 139 -6.98 13.16 -0.80
C ILE A 139 -5.94 13.59 0.23
N ASP A 140 -5.78 14.92 0.44
CA ASP A 140 -4.85 15.51 1.40
C ASP A 140 -5.15 15.04 2.83
N GLN A 141 -6.41 15.03 3.23
CA GLN A 141 -6.80 14.66 4.60
C GLN A 141 -6.40 13.22 4.95
N ALA A 142 -6.61 12.27 4.05
CA ALA A 142 -6.14 10.90 4.24
C ALA A 142 -4.61 10.81 4.31
N THR A 143 -3.92 11.55 3.44
CA THR A 143 -2.45 11.63 3.41
C THR A 143 -1.89 12.18 4.72
N HIS A 144 -2.41 13.31 5.19
CA HIS A 144 -1.98 13.95 6.44
C HIS A 144 -2.27 13.03 7.63
N ARG A 145 -3.44 12.42 7.67
CA ARG A 145 -3.79 11.52 8.77
C ARG A 145 -2.88 10.28 8.83
N LEU A 146 -2.54 9.70 7.68
CA LEU A 146 -1.55 8.63 7.61
C LEU A 146 -0.18 9.08 8.11
N GLN A 147 0.27 10.27 7.71
CA GLN A 147 1.55 10.83 8.17
C GLN A 147 1.56 11.08 9.67
N GLU A 148 0.49 11.65 10.24
CA GLU A 148 0.34 11.84 11.68
C GLU A 148 0.44 10.52 12.45
N ILE A 149 -0.24 9.49 11.96
CA ILE A 149 -0.26 8.18 12.61
C ILE A 149 1.08 7.47 12.48
N THR A 150 1.65 7.43 11.29
CA THR A 150 2.81 6.57 10.98
C THR A 150 4.15 7.25 11.21
N GLY A 151 4.19 8.58 11.18
CA GLY A 151 5.43 9.37 11.09
C GLY A 151 6.11 9.32 9.73
N GLU A 152 5.64 8.47 8.81
CA GLU A 152 6.17 8.31 7.46
C GLU A 152 5.40 9.19 6.48
N LYS A 153 6.12 9.77 5.52
CA LYS A 153 5.47 10.53 4.44
C LYS A 153 4.80 9.60 3.43
N PRO A 154 3.46 9.64 3.27
CA PRO A 154 2.79 8.85 2.25
C PRO A 154 3.21 9.25 0.84
N LEU A 155 3.06 8.31 -0.08
CA LEU A 155 3.34 8.58 -1.50
C LEU A 155 2.36 9.63 -2.05
N PRO A 156 2.80 10.51 -2.96
CA PRO A 156 1.92 11.47 -3.66
C PRO A 156 1.06 10.76 -4.70
N LEU A 157 0.39 9.70 -4.25
CA LEU A 157 -0.47 8.81 -5.02
C LEU A 157 -1.84 8.73 -4.35
N PHE A 158 -2.87 8.48 -5.17
CA PHE A 158 -4.19 8.15 -4.65
C PHE A 158 -4.87 7.09 -5.51
N ARG A 159 -5.82 6.38 -4.93
CA ARG A 159 -6.75 5.51 -5.65
C ARG A 159 -8.15 6.05 -5.48
N ALA A 160 -8.88 6.20 -6.60
CA ALA A 160 -10.27 6.59 -6.55
C ALA A 160 -11.14 5.42 -6.07
N PRO A 161 -12.04 5.60 -5.08
CA PRO A 161 -12.94 4.57 -4.61
C PRO A 161 -13.74 3.89 -5.73
N GLY A 162 -13.73 2.54 -5.70
CA GLY A 162 -14.33 1.70 -6.73
C GLY A 162 -13.70 1.82 -8.12
N GLY A 163 -12.51 2.43 -8.24
CA GLY A 163 -11.82 2.66 -9.51
C GLY A 163 -12.53 3.64 -10.44
N LYS A 164 -13.56 4.35 -9.96
CA LYS A 164 -14.40 5.24 -10.79
C LYS A 164 -13.74 6.59 -10.97
N THR A 165 -13.44 6.92 -12.21
CA THR A 165 -12.71 8.16 -12.57
C THR A 165 -13.28 8.79 -13.85
N SER A 166 -12.88 10.04 -14.09
CA SER A 166 -12.99 10.71 -15.38
C SER A 166 -11.68 11.44 -15.71
N PRO A 167 -11.43 11.78 -16.98
CA PRO A 167 -10.26 12.59 -17.34
C PRO A 167 -10.18 13.91 -16.57
N LYS A 168 -11.33 14.56 -16.29
CA LYS A 168 -11.40 15.81 -15.54
C LYS A 168 -11.07 15.62 -14.06
N LEU A 169 -11.56 14.53 -13.44
CA LEU A 169 -11.24 14.18 -12.06
C LEU A 169 -9.74 13.90 -11.90
N LEU A 170 -9.16 13.12 -12.82
CA LEU A 170 -7.74 12.81 -12.81
C LEU A 170 -6.87 14.05 -13.02
N ALA A 171 -7.28 14.95 -13.92
CA ALA A 171 -6.60 16.24 -14.12
C ALA A 171 -6.65 17.11 -12.84
N ALA A 172 -7.80 17.16 -12.16
CA ALA A 172 -7.95 17.88 -10.90
C ALA A 172 -7.03 17.32 -9.81
N ALA A 173 -7.01 16.00 -9.62
CA ALA A 173 -6.13 15.35 -8.63
C ALA A 173 -4.64 15.58 -8.96
N LYS A 174 -4.27 15.52 -10.24
CA LYS A 174 -2.91 15.81 -10.70
C LYS A 174 -2.50 17.25 -10.40
N ALA A 175 -3.39 18.21 -10.57
CA ALA A 175 -3.14 19.62 -10.25
C ALA A 175 -2.91 19.85 -8.75
N CYS A 176 -3.44 18.99 -7.89
CA CYS A 176 -3.14 18.99 -6.44
C CYS A 176 -1.90 18.17 -6.05
N GLY A 177 -1.14 17.64 -6.99
CA GLY A 177 0.07 16.89 -6.71
C GLY A 177 -0.11 15.38 -6.52
N TYR A 178 -1.26 14.80 -6.92
CA TYR A 178 -1.50 13.35 -6.78
C TYR A 178 -1.67 12.63 -8.10
N ALA A 179 -0.93 11.54 -8.29
CA ALA A 179 -1.15 10.64 -9.42
C ALA A 179 -2.10 9.50 -9.02
N HIS A 180 -3.02 9.18 -9.92
CA HIS A 180 -3.97 8.08 -9.72
C HIS A 180 -3.31 6.73 -9.95
N VAL A 181 -3.66 5.75 -9.12
CA VAL A 181 -3.24 4.35 -9.25
C VAL A 181 -4.46 3.46 -9.37
N GLY A 182 -4.63 2.83 -10.52
CA GLY A 182 -5.58 1.73 -10.69
C GLY A 182 -4.95 0.38 -10.34
N TRP A 183 -5.45 -0.67 -10.97
CA TRP A 183 -4.90 -2.02 -10.93
C TRP A 183 -4.89 -2.62 -12.32
N SER A 184 -4.04 -3.62 -12.52
CA SER A 184 -3.95 -4.36 -13.80
C SER A 184 -5.21 -5.22 -14.03
N PRO A 185 -5.59 -5.53 -15.27
CA PRO A 185 -6.74 -6.40 -15.54
C PRO A 185 -6.66 -7.76 -14.81
N ALA A 186 -5.46 -8.38 -14.73
CA ALA A 186 -5.23 -9.59 -13.97
C ALA A 186 -5.05 -9.33 -12.46
N GLY A 187 -4.85 -8.08 -12.07
CA GLY A 187 -4.57 -7.66 -10.69
C GLY A 187 -5.81 -7.52 -9.81
N PHE A 188 -7.02 -7.55 -10.36
CA PHE A 188 -8.24 -7.62 -9.57
C PHE A 188 -8.36 -9.00 -8.93
N LEU A 189 -8.03 -9.09 -7.63
CA LEU A 189 -7.95 -10.37 -6.91
C LEU A 189 -9.32 -10.92 -6.50
N GLY A 190 -10.38 -10.10 -6.60
CA GLY A 190 -11.78 -10.53 -6.46
C GLY A 190 -12.23 -10.77 -5.03
N ASP A 191 -11.49 -10.27 -4.04
CA ASP A 191 -11.85 -10.40 -2.62
C ASP A 191 -13.15 -9.68 -2.24
N GLU A 192 -13.63 -8.77 -3.08
CA GLU A 192 -14.93 -8.09 -2.93
C GLU A 192 -16.10 -8.83 -3.61
N LEU A 193 -15.83 -9.89 -4.36
CA LEU A 193 -16.89 -10.71 -4.95
C LEU A 193 -17.53 -11.60 -3.87
N SER A 194 -18.85 -11.80 -3.98
CA SER A 194 -19.56 -12.70 -3.06
C SER A 194 -18.95 -14.12 -3.09
N SER A 195 -18.70 -14.71 -1.92
CA SER A 195 -18.21 -16.09 -1.79
C SER A 195 -19.18 -17.13 -2.34
N GLU A 196 -20.48 -16.78 -2.42
CA GLU A 196 -21.53 -17.63 -3.02
C GLU A 196 -21.39 -17.70 -4.55
N MET A 197 -20.84 -16.65 -5.17
CA MET A 197 -20.61 -16.59 -6.62
C MET A 197 -19.25 -17.11 -7.03
N VAL A 198 -18.21 -16.79 -6.25
CA VAL A 198 -16.82 -17.12 -6.59
C VAL A 198 -16.08 -17.61 -5.35
N SER A 199 -15.67 -18.87 -5.37
CA SER A 199 -14.94 -19.48 -4.25
C SER A 199 -13.50 -18.95 -4.14
N ASN A 200 -12.91 -19.02 -2.94
CA ASN A 200 -11.51 -18.68 -2.69
C ASN A 200 -10.57 -19.49 -3.60
N ALA A 201 -10.85 -20.78 -3.84
CA ALA A 201 -10.05 -21.63 -4.72
C ALA A 201 -10.07 -21.14 -6.18
N ALA A 202 -11.23 -20.69 -6.67
CA ALA A 202 -11.35 -20.14 -8.01
C ALA A 202 -10.58 -18.81 -8.17
N LEU A 203 -10.65 -17.93 -7.16
CA LEU A 203 -9.88 -16.68 -7.13
C LEU A 203 -8.38 -16.94 -7.13
N LEU A 204 -7.89 -17.86 -6.31
CA LEU A 204 -6.49 -18.24 -6.25
C LEU A 204 -6.00 -18.81 -7.60
N SER A 205 -6.73 -19.74 -8.17
CA SER A 205 -6.39 -20.34 -9.46
C SER A 205 -6.31 -19.32 -10.57
N LYS A 206 -7.32 -18.42 -10.67
CA LYS A 206 -7.36 -17.33 -11.65
C LYS A 206 -6.16 -16.39 -11.50
N ALA A 207 -5.84 -15.98 -10.27
CA ALA A 207 -4.74 -15.07 -10.00
C ALA A 207 -3.39 -15.72 -10.37
N LEU A 208 -3.13 -16.94 -9.92
CA LEU A 208 -1.89 -17.65 -10.23
C LEU A 208 -1.70 -17.93 -11.72
N THR A 209 -2.78 -18.02 -12.50
CA THR A 209 -2.71 -18.26 -13.95
C THR A 209 -2.43 -16.97 -14.73
N ASN A 210 -3.02 -15.85 -14.34
CA ASN A 210 -3.08 -14.67 -15.20
C ASN A 210 -2.14 -13.53 -14.81
N ILE A 211 -1.66 -13.47 -13.55
CA ILE A 211 -0.77 -12.40 -13.09
C ILE A 211 0.55 -12.43 -13.84
N GLN A 212 0.98 -11.24 -14.29
CA GLN A 212 2.22 -11.03 -15.03
C GLN A 212 3.16 -10.08 -14.27
N SER A 213 4.42 -10.06 -14.69
CA SER A 213 5.41 -9.12 -14.16
C SER A 213 5.01 -7.68 -14.50
N GLY A 214 5.04 -6.81 -13.48
CA GLY A 214 4.62 -5.42 -13.59
C GLY A 214 3.19 -5.18 -13.13
N ASP A 215 2.40 -6.22 -12.87
CA ASP A 215 1.01 -6.05 -12.46
C ASP A 215 0.87 -5.40 -11.08
N ILE A 216 -0.08 -4.46 -11.00
CA ILE A 216 -0.57 -3.89 -9.74
C ILE A 216 -1.78 -4.73 -9.31
N LEU A 217 -1.68 -5.34 -8.14
CA LEU A 217 -2.68 -6.22 -7.57
C LEU A 217 -3.52 -5.47 -6.55
N LEU A 218 -4.84 -5.70 -6.53
CA LEU A 218 -5.79 -5.09 -5.62
C LEU A 218 -6.45 -6.15 -4.75
N ALA A 219 -6.40 -5.94 -3.45
CA ALA A 219 -7.26 -6.55 -2.43
C ALA A 219 -7.56 -5.54 -1.31
N HIS A 220 -8.32 -5.93 -0.30
CA HIS A 220 -8.79 -5.04 0.76
C HIS A 220 -8.48 -5.61 2.15
N LEU A 221 -8.47 -4.71 3.14
CA LEU A 221 -8.33 -5.06 4.56
C LEU A 221 -9.67 -5.55 5.18
N GLY A 222 -10.47 -6.22 4.36
CA GLY A 222 -11.75 -6.80 4.69
C GLY A 222 -12.92 -6.14 3.98
N ILE A 223 -13.83 -6.95 3.45
CA ILE A 223 -14.98 -6.52 2.63
C ILE A 223 -16.28 -7.03 3.22
N TRP A 224 -17.28 -6.14 3.33
CA TRP A 224 -18.59 -6.45 3.90
C TRP A 224 -19.41 -7.49 3.12
N SER A 225 -19.21 -7.56 1.80
CA SER A 225 -19.96 -8.46 0.91
C SER A 225 -19.49 -9.90 0.94
N ARG A 226 -18.31 -10.20 1.53
CA ARG A 226 -17.72 -11.53 1.50
C ARG A 226 -17.85 -12.23 2.85
N LYS A 227 -18.57 -13.35 2.89
CA LYS A 227 -18.77 -14.17 4.11
C LYS A 227 -17.60 -15.11 4.41
N ASP A 228 -16.96 -15.64 3.36
CA ASP A 228 -15.76 -16.50 3.45
C ASP A 228 -14.51 -15.62 3.24
N PRO A 229 -13.77 -15.27 4.30
CA PRO A 229 -12.67 -14.31 4.20
C PRO A 229 -11.63 -14.72 3.16
N TRP A 230 -11.28 -13.78 2.28
CA TRP A 230 -10.24 -13.97 1.29
C TRP A 230 -8.85 -14.14 1.95
N ALA A 231 -8.55 -13.36 2.98
CA ALA A 231 -7.35 -13.49 3.78
C ALA A 231 -7.66 -14.22 5.10
N PRO A 232 -6.83 -15.20 5.53
CA PRO A 232 -5.57 -15.63 4.92
C PRO A 232 -5.73 -16.67 3.81
N ALA A 233 -6.93 -17.19 3.55
CA ALA A 233 -7.19 -18.35 2.71
C ALA A 233 -6.60 -18.27 1.28
N VAL A 234 -6.63 -17.07 0.67
CA VAL A 234 -6.07 -16.85 -0.68
C VAL A 234 -4.74 -16.11 -0.63
N LEU A 235 -4.57 -15.14 0.28
CA LEU A 235 -3.40 -14.25 0.30
C LEU A 235 -2.09 -15.02 0.42
N GLU A 236 -1.96 -15.90 1.39
CA GLU A 236 -0.70 -16.62 1.61
C GLU A 236 -0.39 -17.61 0.50
N PRO A 237 -1.32 -18.49 0.07
CA PRO A 237 -1.11 -19.36 -1.09
C PRO A 237 -0.77 -18.58 -2.38
N LEU A 238 -1.37 -17.41 -2.59
CA LEU A 238 -1.06 -16.54 -3.72
C LEU A 238 0.39 -16.05 -3.67
N ILE A 239 0.83 -15.53 -2.53
CA ILE A 239 2.21 -15.05 -2.34
C ILE A 239 3.20 -16.19 -2.57
N VAL A 240 2.98 -17.34 -1.94
CA VAL A 240 3.84 -18.51 -2.08
C VAL A 240 3.89 -18.99 -3.55
N GLY A 241 2.73 -19.09 -4.20
CA GLY A 241 2.63 -19.55 -5.58
C GLY A 241 3.30 -18.57 -6.57
N LEU A 242 3.16 -17.26 -6.37
CA LEU A 242 3.85 -16.26 -7.19
C LEU A 242 5.37 -16.31 -6.97
N LYS A 243 5.84 -16.41 -5.72
CA LYS A 243 7.27 -16.57 -5.41
C LYS A 243 7.86 -17.82 -6.06
N ALA A 244 7.14 -18.94 -6.02
CA ALA A 244 7.56 -20.18 -6.68
C ALA A 244 7.70 -20.03 -8.21
N LYS A 245 6.94 -19.11 -8.81
CA LYS A 245 7.06 -18.74 -10.24
C LYS A 245 8.14 -17.67 -10.52
N GLY A 246 8.92 -17.30 -9.51
CA GLY A 246 10.01 -16.31 -9.62
C GLY A 246 9.58 -14.86 -9.54
N PHE A 247 8.35 -14.58 -9.11
CA PHE A 247 7.92 -13.22 -8.84
C PHE A 247 8.49 -12.69 -7.51
N CYS A 248 8.66 -11.39 -7.42
CA CYS A 248 9.06 -10.67 -6.22
C CYS A 248 8.12 -9.49 -5.98
N PHE A 249 7.82 -9.24 -4.72
CA PHE A 249 6.88 -8.21 -4.33
C PHE A 249 7.61 -6.91 -4.02
N GLN A 250 7.12 -5.80 -4.57
CA GLN A 250 7.65 -4.46 -4.31
C GLN A 250 6.51 -3.48 -4.00
N THR A 251 6.83 -2.41 -3.28
CA THR A 251 5.90 -1.28 -3.11
C THR A 251 5.86 -0.42 -4.38
N LEU A 252 4.83 0.40 -4.52
CA LEU A 252 4.71 1.35 -5.64
C LEU A 252 5.83 2.40 -5.69
N ARG A 253 6.67 2.52 -4.64
CA ARG A 253 7.90 3.33 -4.69
C ARG A 253 8.81 2.92 -5.86
N ALA A 254 8.82 1.63 -6.19
CA ALA A 254 9.66 1.06 -7.25
C ALA A 254 8.93 0.88 -8.59
N HIS A 255 7.63 1.22 -8.68
CA HIS A 255 6.87 1.00 -9.91
C HIS A 255 7.28 2.02 -11.00
N PRO A 256 7.70 1.57 -12.21
CA PRO A 256 8.27 2.46 -13.24
C PRO A 256 7.38 3.64 -13.64
N ALA A 257 6.05 3.44 -13.68
CA ALA A 257 5.11 4.49 -14.03
C ALA A 257 5.00 5.61 -12.97
N TYR A 258 5.44 5.38 -11.73
CA TYR A 258 5.26 6.32 -10.62
C TYR A 258 6.56 6.86 -10.02
N THR A 259 7.71 6.21 -10.24
CA THR A 259 8.99 6.61 -9.64
C THR A 259 9.36 8.06 -9.94
N ALA A 260 9.22 8.51 -11.18
CA ALA A 260 9.50 9.91 -11.56
C ALA A 260 8.53 10.89 -10.90
N TRP A 261 7.24 10.54 -10.85
CA TRP A 261 6.22 11.36 -10.17
C TRP A 261 6.49 11.47 -8.69
N ILE A 262 6.77 10.34 -8.03
CA ILE A 262 7.09 10.29 -6.60
C ILE A 262 8.31 11.15 -6.30
N ALA A 263 9.39 11.02 -7.07
CA ALA A 263 10.59 11.82 -6.89
C ALA A 263 10.33 13.33 -7.02
N ALA A 264 9.47 13.73 -7.95
CA ALA A 264 9.14 15.15 -8.17
C ALA A 264 8.22 15.76 -7.09
N HIS A 265 7.33 14.97 -6.48
CA HIS A 265 6.26 15.44 -5.58
C HIS A 265 6.45 15.01 -4.12
N ASN A 266 7.47 14.22 -3.80
CA ASN A 266 7.75 13.78 -2.43
C ASN A 266 8.73 14.71 -1.68
N LYS A 267 8.64 16.02 -1.96
CA LYS A 267 9.49 17.05 -1.32
C LYS A 267 9.02 17.41 0.08
#